data_ffe3c54eee8705acc76802d75deacfe9
#
_entry.id   ffe3c54eee8705acc76802d75deacfe9
#
_cell.length_a   1.000
_cell.length_b   1.000
_cell.length_c   1.000
_cell.angle_alpha   90.00
_cell.angle_beta   90.00
_cell.angle_gamma   90.00
#
_symmetry.space_group_name_H-M   'P 1'
#
loop_
_entity.id
_entity.type
_entity.pdbx_description
1 polymer ?
#
loop_
_entity_poly.entity_id
_entity_poly.type
_entity_poly.pdbx_seq_one_letter_code
_entity_poly.pdbx_strand_id
1 'polypeptide(L)'
;MMRNPQDKYRPFEPVRLNGRRWPARTIERAPVWMSTDLRDGNQSLIEPMSIEQKLEFFNMLVAIGFKEIEVGFPSASQTDFDFVRKLIDDKRIPDDVTIEVLVQSREDLIARTFDALDGVPRAIVHLYNAVCPSFRRIVFGMSKDDVKALAIDGTRIIKAHAAARPDTHWTFQYSPETFSMTELTFAREICDAVAQTWRPTRDHKMIVNLPATVEAATPNVFADQIEWMDRNLAYRDSIVLSVHPHNDRGTAVAAAELALLAGADRIEGCLFGNGERTGNVDLVTLALNLYTQGIDPGLDFSDIDAVRRVVERCNQIPVHPRHPYAGDLVFTAFSGSHQDAIRKGFAQQRPDAVWEVPYLPIDPADLGRSYDAVIRVNSQSGKGGATFLLERGMGFTPTRRVQIEFSHAVQTLADASGEEVTGDAICALFAREFFETDGPAARHGNGARWQNREIATAPAADAMPDDAARHFAAAFAAAAGAAIEVASCEHTRAADGRIAVSVGCRVGDAPLRHGVGVHADAAVAALDAVVGAVNRSAWHCADHRAAA
;
A
#
# COMPACT_ATOMS: atom_id res chain seq x y z
N MET A 1 9.83 7.07 34.64
CA MET A 1 11.09 6.68 33.98
C MET A 1 11.15 5.16 33.90
N MET A 2 11.49 4.58 32.74
CA MET A 2 11.61 3.12 32.58
C MET A 2 12.76 2.61 33.46
N ARG A 3 12.59 1.40 34.02
CA ARG A 3 13.64 0.73 34.81
C ARG A 3 14.79 0.29 33.89
N ASN A 4 15.96 0.00 34.48
CA ASN A 4 17.08 -0.57 33.73
C ASN A 4 16.62 -1.89 33.06
N PRO A 5 16.67 -2.00 31.71
CA PRO A 5 16.18 -3.18 31.01
C PRO A 5 16.95 -4.47 31.37
N GLN A 6 18.23 -4.36 31.72
CA GLN A 6 19.07 -5.51 32.08
C GLN A 6 18.60 -6.23 33.37
N ASP A 7 17.83 -5.56 34.21
CA ASP A 7 17.29 -6.19 35.44
C ASP A 7 16.18 -7.19 35.13
N LYS A 8 15.50 -7.01 33.97
CA LYS A 8 14.30 -7.78 33.60
C LYS A 8 14.46 -8.59 32.31
N TYR A 9 15.22 -8.08 31.35
CA TYR A 9 15.34 -8.69 30.01
C TYR A 9 16.76 -9.14 29.72
N ARG A 10 16.88 -10.16 28.89
CA ARG A 10 18.16 -10.66 28.39
C ARG A 10 18.16 -10.64 26.87
N PRO A 11 19.30 -10.37 26.22
CA PRO A 11 19.42 -10.55 24.79
C PRO A 11 19.16 -12.02 24.45
N PHE A 12 18.50 -12.24 23.30
CA PHE A 12 18.34 -13.59 22.77
C PHE A 12 19.70 -14.16 22.37
N GLU A 13 19.96 -15.41 22.72
CA GLU A 13 21.26 -16.04 22.40
C GLU A 13 21.40 -16.26 20.89
N PRO A 14 22.52 -15.84 20.28
CA PRO A 14 22.77 -16.08 18.86
C PRO A 14 22.84 -17.57 18.53
N VAL A 15 22.29 -17.95 17.38
CA VAL A 15 22.45 -19.32 16.86
C VAL A 15 23.89 -19.53 16.38
N ARG A 16 24.56 -20.55 16.87
CA ARG A 16 25.89 -20.97 16.42
C ARG A 16 25.76 -21.73 15.10
N LEU A 17 25.88 -21.00 13.97
CA LEU A 17 25.74 -21.53 12.63
C LEU A 17 27.04 -21.33 11.85
N ASN A 18 27.83 -22.40 11.67
CA ASN A 18 29.06 -22.36 10.88
C ASN A 18 28.72 -22.31 9.38
N GLY A 19 29.40 -21.45 8.63
CA GLY A 19 29.19 -21.31 7.19
C GLY A 19 27.75 -20.91 6.86
N ARG A 20 27.25 -19.85 7.51
CA ARG A 20 25.93 -19.23 7.26
C ARG A 20 25.79 -18.89 5.77
N ARG A 21 24.71 -19.32 5.11
CA ARG A 21 24.51 -19.20 3.66
C ARG A 21 23.48 -18.14 3.28
N TRP A 22 22.43 -17.96 4.11
CA TRP A 22 21.31 -17.10 3.79
C TRP A 22 21.70 -15.66 3.42
N PRO A 23 22.71 -15.00 4.04
CA PRO A 23 23.03 -13.61 3.71
C PRO A 23 23.58 -13.40 2.29
N ALA A 24 24.05 -14.48 1.65
CA ALA A 24 24.61 -14.44 0.29
C ALA A 24 23.62 -14.96 -0.76
N ARG A 25 22.40 -15.32 -0.38
CA ARG A 25 21.36 -15.80 -1.29
C ARG A 25 20.46 -14.66 -1.77
N THR A 26 19.79 -14.87 -2.88
CA THR A 26 18.71 -14.04 -3.40
C THR A 26 17.42 -14.87 -3.47
N ILE A 27 16.28 -14.22 -3.33
CA ILE A 27 15.00 -14.87 -3.57
C ILE A 27 14.78 -14.88 -5.09
N GLU A 28 14.57 -16.04 -5.68
CA GLU A 28 14.45 -16.22 -7.13
C GLU A 28 13.02 -16.56 -7.57
N ARG A 29 12.16 -16.94 -6.64
CA ARG A 29 10.77 -17.32 -6.87
C ARG A 29 9.91 -17.02 -5.65
N ALA A 30 8.62 -16.83 -5.88
CA ALA A 30 7.65 -16.72 -4.79
C ALA A 30 7.58 -18.02 -3.96
N PRO A 31 7.30 -17.92 -2.66
CA PRO A 31 6.99 -19.07 -1.82
C PRO A 31 5.59 -19.64 -2.16
N VAL A 32 5.27 -20.78 -1.58
CA VAL A 32 3.87 -21.19 -1.41
C VAL A 32 3.23 -20.25 -0.38
N TRP A 33 2.15 -19.60 -0.78
CA TRP A 33 1.41 -18.69 0.09
C TRP A 33 0.27 -19.42 0.80
N MET A 34 0.18 -19.25 2.11
CA MET A 34 -0.97 -19.70 2.89
C MET A 34 -1.56 -18.51 3.68
N SER A 35 -2.86 -18.27 3.47
CA SER A 35 -3.60 -17.30 4.27
C SER A 35 -4.17 -17.97 5.52
N THR A 36 -3.85 -17.40 6.68
CA THR A 36 -4.49 -17.78 7.96
C THR A 36 -5.49 -16.72 8.46
N ASP A 37 -5.95 -15.83 7.57
CA ASP A 37 -6.91 -14.77 7.91
C ASP A 37 -8.18 -15.30 8.56
N LEU A 38 -8.72 -16.42 8.06
CA LEU A 38 -9.99 -17.00 8.53
C LEU A 38 -9.86 -17.86 9.79
N ARG A 39 -8.62 -18.10 10.27
CA ARG A 39 -8.36 -18.79 11.52
C ARG A 39 -7.64 -17.88 12.53
N ASP A 40 -6.33 -17.61 12.36
CA ASP A 40 -5.53 -16.82 13.30
C ASP A 40 -5.90 -15.34 13.26
N GLY A 41 -6.15 -14.81 12.06
CA GLY A 41 -6.69 -13.48 11.87
C GLY A 41 -8.06 -13.31 12.51
N ASN A 42 -8.98 -14.25 12.28
CA ASN A 42 -10.33 -14.23 12.81
C ASN A 42 -10.40 -14.39 14.35
N GLN A 43 -9.57 -15.27 14.91
CA GLN A 43 -9.60 -15.52 16.36
C GLN A 43 -9.18 -14.30 17.20
N SER A 44 -8.46 -13.37 16.61
CA SER A 44 -7.97 -12.15 17.27
C SER A 44 -8.97 -10.98 17.21
N LEU A 45 -10.07 -11.12 16.49
CA LEU A 45 -11.08 -10.08 16.34
C LEU A 45 -11.95 -9.97 17.60
N ILE A 46 -12.32 -8.75 17.97
CA ILE A 46 -13.28 -8.50 19.07
C ILE A 46 -14.61 -9.17 18.75
N GLU A 47 -15.06 -9.05 17.50
CA GLU A 47 -16.23 -9.73 16.97
C GLU A 47 -15.77 -10.66 15.84
N PRO A 48 -15.63 -11.98 16.08
CA PRO A 48 -15.28 -12.93 15.05
C PRO A 48 -16.25 -12.90 13.87
N MET A 49 -15.76 -13.17 12.68
CA MET A 49 -16.54 -13.13 11.45
C MET A 49 -17.71 -14.11 11.48
N SER A 50 -18.86 -13.68 10.97
CA SER A 50 -19.98 -14.58 10.63
C SER A 50 -19.61 -15.51 9.48
N ILE A 51 -20.41 -16.55 9.24
CA ILE A 51 -20.23 -17.48 8.11
C ILE A 51 -20.25 -16.72 6.77
N GLU A 52 -21.11 -15.71 6.63
CA GLU A 52 -21.22 -14.88 5.42
C GLU A 52 -19.96 -14.05 5.19
N GLN A 53 -19.42 -13.42 6.25
CA GLN A 53 -18.17 -12.67 6.17
C GLN A 53 -16.98 -13.57 5.86
N LYS A 54 -16.90 -14.75 6.50
CA LYS A 54 -15.88 -15.76 6.16
C LYS A 54 -15.98 -16.20 4.71
N LEU A 55 -17.18 -16.40 4.17
CA LEU A 55 -17.37 -16.79 2.78
C LEU A 55 -16.96 -15.67 1.81
N GLU A 56 -17.30 -14.42 2.12
CA GLU A 56 -16.87 -13.26 1.35
C GLU A 56 -15.34 -13.16 1.32
N PHE A 57 -14.71 -13.30 2.48
CA PHE A 57 -13.26 -13.25 2.61
C PHE A 57 -12.58 -14.43 1.87
N PHE A 58 -13.11 -15.65 2.01
CA PHE A 58 -12.64 -16.83 1.29
C PHE A 58 -12.67 -16.63 -0.23
N ASN A 59 -13.78 -16.13 -0.76
CA ASN A 59 -13.93 -15.87 -2.19
C ASN A 59 -12.92 -14.82 -2.68
N MET A 60 -12.64 -13.80 -1.88
CA MET A 60 -11.62 -12.79 -2.19
C MET A 60 -10.22 -13.41 -2.20
N LEU A 61 -9.87 -14.24 -1.21
CA LEU A 61 -8.56 -14.93 -1.16
C LEU A 61 -8.36 -15.81 -2.39
N VAL A 62 -9.40 -16.55 -2.80
CA VAL A 62 -9.38 -17.35 -4.04
C VAL A 62 -9.18 -16.46 -5.26
N ALA A 63 -9.89 -15.33 -5.35
CA ALA A 63 -9.77 -14.39 -6.47
C ALA A 63 -8.39 -13.75 -6.56
N ILE A 64 -7.74 -13.44 -5.43
CA ILE A 64 -6.35 -12.94 -5.38
C ILE A 64 -5.37 -14.01 -5.88
N GLY A 65 -5.67 -15.30 -5.72
CA GLY A 65 -4.81 -16.38 -6.20
C GLY A 65 -4.26 -17.32 -5.13
N PHE A 66 -4.69 -17.19 -3.87
CA PHE A 66 -4.28 -18.13 -2.82
C PHE A 66 -4.73 -19.56 -3.15
N LYS A 67 -3.79 -20.51 -2.95
CA LYS A 67 -4.02 -21.94 -3.18
C LYS A 67 -4.10 -22.76 -1.91
N GLU A 68 -3.63 -22.21 -0.80
CA GLU A 68 -3.77 -22.79 0.53
C GLU A 68 -4.39 -21.74 1.47
N ILE A 69 -5.50 -22.11 2.13
CA ILE A 69 -6.28 -21.21 2.99
C ILE A 69 -6.68 -21.95 4.26
N GLU A 70 -6.19 -21.48 5.42
CA GLU A 70 -6.62 -22.00 6.73
C GLU A 70 -7.97 -21.40 7.10
N VAL A 71 -9.01 -22.22 7.08
CA VAL A 71 -10.40 -21.78 7.15
C VAL A 71 -11.00 -21.78 8.55
N GLY A 72 -10.33 -22.39 9.52
CA GLY A 72 -10.79 -22.36 10.89
C GLY A 72 -10.24 -23.46 11.80
N PHE A 73 -10.84 -23.53 12.99
CA PHE A 73 -10.57 -24.54 14.01
C PHE A 73 -11.89 -25.29 14.36
N PRO A 74 -12.34 -26.21 13.48
CA PRO A 74 -13.70 -26.76 13.55
C PRO A 74 -14.00 -27.55 14.82
N SER A 75 -12.96 -28.09 15.50
CA SER A 75 -13.15 -28.77 16.78
C SER A 75 -13.30 -27.80 17.96
N ALA A 76 -12.89 -26.54 17.83
CA ALA A 76 -12.99 -25.55 18.90
C ALA A 76 -14.24 -24.64 18.78
N SER A 77 -14.76 -24.43 17.56
CA SER A 77 -15.86 -23.51 17.27
C SER A 77 -16.92 -24.17 16.40
N GLN A 78 -18.21 -24.01 16.80
CA GLN A 78 -19.32 -24.47 15.97
C GLN A 78 -19.43 -23.66 14.68
N THR A 79 -19.19 -22.34 14.72
CA THR A 79 -19.16 -21.48 13.53
C THR A 79 -18.11 -21.96 12.53
N ASP A 80 -16.92 -22.33 12.99
CA ASP A 80 -15.87 -22.85 12.13
C ASP A 80 -16.23 -24.22 11.56
N PHE A 81 -16.85 -25.09 12.37
CA PHE A 81 -17.36 -26.37 11.89
C PHE A 81 -18.38 -26.18 10.77
N ASP A 82 -19.40 -25.34 11.02
CA ASP A 82 -20.46 -25.06 10.05
C ASP A 82 -19.94 -24.37 8.78
N PHE A 83 -18.92 -23.50 8.92
CA PHE A 83 -18.27 -22.87 7.78
C PHE A 83 -17.52 -23.89 6.91
N VAL A 84 -16.73 -24.79 7.51
CA VAL A 84 -16.06 -25.88 6.79
C VAL A 84 -17.06 -26.74 6.05
N ARG A 85 -18.16 -27.14 6.73
CA ARG A 85 -19.24 -27.90 6.08
C ARG A 85 -19.86 -27.13 4.92
N LYS A 86 -20.14 -25.84 5.12
CA LYS A 86 -20.69 -24.98 4.05
C LYS A 86 -19.80 -24.92 2.83
N LEU A 87 -18.48 -24.80 3.00
CA LEU A 87 -17.52 -24.80 1.88
C LEU A 87 -17.58 -26.11 1.09
N ILE A 88 -17.72 -27.24 1.79
CA ILE A 88 -17.73 -28.59 1.18
C ILE A 88 -19.11 -28.88 0.55
N ASP A 89 -20.18 -28.72 1.31
CA ASP A 89 -21.54 -29.07 0.90
C ASP A 89 -22.04 -28.22 -0.28
N ASP A 90 -21.72 -26.91 -0.25
CA ASP A 90 -22.04 -25.97 -1.33
C ASP A 90 -21.02 -25.99 -2.49
N LYS A 91 -19.99 -26.86 -2.44
CA LYS A 91 -18.91 -26.98 -3.44
C LYS A 91 -18.23 -25.64 -3.74
N ARG A 92 -17.86 -24.90 -2.68
CA ARG A 92 -17.24 -23.59 -2.79
C ARG A 92 -15.72 -23.63 -2.98
N ILE A 93 -15.09 -24.79 -2.81
CA ILE A 93 -13.64 -24.96 -2.88
C ILE A 93 -13.26 -25.25 -4.34
N PRO A 94 -12.50 -24.36 -5.02
CA PRO A 94 -12.00 -24.62 -6.36
C PRO A 94 -11.07 -25.84 -6.42
N ASP A 95 -10.98 -26.47 -7.60
CA ASP A 95 -10.18 -27.69 -7.79
C ASP A 95 -8.68 -27.49 -7.53
N ASP A 96 -8.18 -26.27 -7.60
CA ASP A 96 -6.77 -25.91 -7.38
C ASP A 96 -6.51 -25.28 -6.00
N VAL A 97 -7.52 -25.23 -5.12
CA VAL A 97 -7.42 -24.71 -3.75
C VAL A 97 -7.50 -25.85 -2.75
N THR A 98 -6.63 -25.79 -1.73
CA THR A 98 -6.63 -26.71 -0.59
C THR A 98 -6.99 -25.95 0.67
N ILE A 99 -8.02 -26.39 1.37
CA ILE A 99 -8.34 -25.82 2.69
C ILE A 99 -7.49 -26.46 3.77
N GLU A 100 -7.13 -25.66 4.78
CA GLU A 100 -6.39 -26.10 5.97
C GLU A 100 -7.26 -25.90 7.21
N VAL A 101 -7.18 -26.82 8.17
CA VAL A 101 -7.86 -26.72 9.46
C VAL A 101 -6.91 -27.08 10.60
N LEU A 102 -7.00 -26.31 11.69
CA LEU A 102 -6.18 -26.49 12.88
C LEU A 102 -6.78 -27.55 13.81
N VAL A 103 -5.92 -28.32 14.49
CA VAL A 103 -6.35 -29.26 15.53
C VAL A 103 -5.27 -29.46 16.60
N GLN A 104 -5.69 -29.59 17.86
CA GLN A 104 -4.84 -30.00 18.97
C GLN A 104 -4.67 -31.52 19.01
N SER A 105 -3.59 -31.98 19.67
CA SER A 105 -3.29 -33.42 19.89
C SER A 105 -4.23 -34.06 20.94
N ARG A 106 -5.52 -34.17 20.59
CA ARG A 106 -6.57 -34.84 21.39
C ARG A 106 -7.49 -35.61 20.46
N GLU A 107 -7.79 -36.85 20.84
CA GLU A 107 -8.55 -37.80 20.02
C GLU A 107 -9.96 -37.27 19.67
N ASP A 108 -10.68 -36.75 20.67
CA ASP A 108 -12.02 -36.19 20.50
C ASP A 108 -12.05 -35.00 19.54
N LEU A 109 -11.05 -34.11 19.62
CA LEU A 109 -10.93 -32.96 18.74
C LEU A 109 -10.52 -33.35 17.32
N ILE A 110 -9.62 -34.32 17.18
CA ILE A 110 -9.20 -34.85 15.89
C ILE A 110 -10.38 -35.51 15.19
N ALA A 111 -11.15 -36.37 15.89
CA ALA A 111 -12.34 -37.00 15.33
C ALA A 111 -13.35 -35.96 14.80
N ARG A 112 -13.67 -34.95 15.63
CA ARG A 112 -14.58 -33.85 15.22
C ARG A 112 -14.05 -33.06 14.01
N THR A 113 -12.72 -32.88 13.92
CA THR A 113 -12.10 -32.22 12.77
C THR A 113 -12.31 -33.02 11.48
N PHE A 114 -12.14 -34.33 11.54
CA PHE A 114 -12.39 -35.19 10.39
C PHE A 114 -13.88 -35.31 10.03
N ASP A 115 -14.78 -35.18 11.00
CA ASP A 115 -16.23 -35.07 10.73
C ASP A 115 -16.57 -33.77 9.98
N ALA A 116 -15.91 -32.67 10.33
CA ALA A 116 -16.06 -31.40 9.59
C ALA A 116 -15.53 -31.51 8.15
N LEU A 117 -14.50 -32.29 7.92
CA LEU A 117 -13.85 -32.47 6.61
C LEU A 117 -14.46 -33.60 5.77
N ASP A 118 -15.49 -34.27 6.22
CA ASP A 118 -16.08 -35.40 5.48
C ASP A 118 -16.50 -34.99 4.05
N GLY A 119 -16.09 -35.78 3.05
CA GLY A 119 -16.38 -35.51 1.62
C GLY A 119 -15.50 -34.42 0.97
N VAL A 120 -14.52 -33.85 1.66
CA VAL A 120 -13.58 -32.91 1.04
C VAL A 120 -12.65 -33.63 0.06
N PRO A 121 -12.41 -33.12 -1.17
CA PRO A 121 -11.51 -33.79 -2.11
C PRO A 121 -10.03 -33.68 -1.70
N ARG A 122 -9.62 -32.60 -1.04
CA ARG A 122 -8.28 -32.37 -0.53
C ARG A 122 -8.29 -31.45 0.67
N ALA A 123 -7.46 -31.73 1.67
CA ALA A 123 -7.29 -30.87 2.85
C ALA A 123 -5.92 -31.01 3.50
N ILE A 124 -5.51 -29.95 4.19
CA ILE A 124 -4.38 -29.97 5.11
C ILE A 124 -4.95 -30.08 6.53
N VAL A 125 -4.48 -31.08 7.30
CA VAL A 125 -4.78 -31.21 8.72
C VAL A 125 -3.57 -30.73 9.51
N HIS A 126 -3.73 -29.60 10.19
CA HIS A 126 -2.67 -28.89 10.90
C HIS A 126 -2.67 -29.25 12.39
N LEU A 127 -1.78 -30.13 12.79
CA LEU A 127 -1.54 -30.49 14.19
C LEU A 127 -0.53 -29.55 14.83
N TYR A 128 -0.81 -29.08 16.04
CA TYR A 128 0.13 -28.29 16.81
C TYR A 128 0.17 -28.68 18.29
N ASN A 129 1.29 -28.43 18.91
CA ASN A 129 1.44 -28.37 20.37
C ASN A 129 2.65 -27.50 20.74
N ALA A 130 2.55 -26.78 21.87
CA ALA A 130 3.62 -25.89 22.33
C ALA A 130 4.81 -26.67 22.88
N VAL A 131 6.04 -26.24 22.54
CA VAL A 131 7.25 -27.02 22.80
C VAL A 131 8.36 -26.28 23.57
N CYS A 132 8.24 -24.95 23.76
CA CYS A 132 9.32 -24.19 24.41
C CYS A 132 9.46 -24.46 25.92
N PRO A 133 10.61 -24.15 26.52
CA PRO A 133 10.88 -24.42 27.92
C PRO A 133 9.86 -23.83 28.90
N SER A 134 9.38 -22.63 28.64
CA SER A 134 8.40 -21.96 29.51
C SER A 134 7.05 -22.66 29.50
N PHE A 135 6.55 -23.08 28.33
CA PHE A 135 5.30 -23.84 28.22
C PHE A 135 5.40 -25.20 28.87
N ARG A 136 6.49 -25.94 28.60
CA ARG A 136 6.72 -27.23 29.26
C ARG A 136 6.68 -27.11 30.78
N ARG A 137 7.34 -26.09 31.34
CA ARG A 137 7.48 -25.92 32.79
C ARG A 137 6.27 -25.27 33.45
N ILE A 138 5.74 -24.17 32.84
CA ILE A 138 4.75 -23.32 33.51
C ILE A 138 3.31 -23.74 33.16
N VAL A 139 3.06 -24.09 31.89
CA VAL A 139 1.70 -24.35 31.40
C VAL A 139 1.36 -25.84 31.57
N PHE A 140 2.22 -26.73 31.11
CA PHE A 140 1.93 -28.16 31.07
C PHE A 140 2.47 -28.93 32.27
N GLY A 141 3.56 -28.50 32.88
CA GLY A 141 4.29 -29.32 33.89
C GLY A 141 4.86 -30.62 33.29
N MET A 142 5.22 -30.62 32.01
CA MET A 142 5.64 -31.80 31.25
C MET A 142 7.12 -31.79 30.89
N SER A 143 7.70 -32.98 30.79
CA SER A 143 9.05 -33.18 30.26
C SER A 143 9.09 -33.02 28.73
N LYS A 144 10.29 -33.01 28.14
CA LYS A 144 10.47 -33.06 26.67
C LYS A 144 9.87 -34.32 26.07
N ASP A 145 10.04 -35.46 26.74
CA ASP A 145 9.53 -36.75 26.26
C ASP A 145 8.01 -36.81 26.30
N ASP A 146 7.36 -36.24 27.33
CA ASP A 146 5.90 -36.16 27.39
C ASP A 146 5.33 -35.29 26.24
N VAL A 147 5.92 -34.12 26.01
CA VAL A 147 5.50 -33.21 24.94
C VAL A 147 5.74 -33.81 23.55
N LYS A 148 6.84 -34.54 23.37
CA LYS A 148 7.12 -35.29 22.13
C LYS A 148 6.12 -36.44 21.94
N ALA A 149 5.75 -37.14 23.01
CA ALA A 149 4.74 -38.20 22.95
C ALA A 149 3.37 -37.66 22.50
N LEU A 150 2.93 -36.47 22.98
CA LEU A 150 1.69 -35.82 22.52
C LEU A 150 1.70 -35.61 21.01
N ALA A 151 2.80 -35.11 20.44
CA ALA A 151 2.90 -34.88 18.99
C ALA A 151 2.83 -36.19 18.18
N ILE A 152 3.53 -37.24 18.67
CA ILE A 152 3.53 -38.56 18.04
C ILE A 152 2.13 -39.18 18.09
N ASP A 153 1.45 -39.13 19.22
CA ASP A 153 0.14 -39.74 19.43
C ASP A 153 -0.90 -39.02 18.56
N GLY A 154 -0.93 -37.66 18.54
CA GLY A 154 -1.79 -36.91 17.63
C GLY A 154 -1.53 -37.24 16.16
N THR A 155 -0.26 -37.37 15.77
CA THR A 155 0.10 -37.80 14.40
C THR A 155 -0.42 -39.18 14.06
N ARG A 156 -0.34 -40.17 15.01
CA ARG A 156 -0.88 -41.52 14.79
C ARG A 156 -2.39 -41.53 14.58
N ILE A 157 -3.11 -40.74 15.41
CA ILE A 157 -4.58 -40.63 15.33
C ILE A 157 -4.97 -40.00 14.02
N ILE A 158 -4.36 -38.85 13.61
CA ILE A 158 -4.64 -38.20 12.33
C ILE A 158 -4.34 -39.15 11.17
N LYS A 159 -3.22 -39.87 11.20
CA LYS A 159 -2.87 -40.84 10.17
C LYS A 159 -3.91 -41.95 10.03
N ALA A 160 -4.45 -42.46 11.15
CA ALA A 160 -5.48 -43.47 11.15
C ALA A 160 -6.80 -42.94 10.52
N HIS A 161 -7.22 -41.73 10.88
CA HIS A 161 -8.39 -41.09 10.29
C HIS A 161 -8.23 -40.82 8.80
N ALA A 162 -7.04 -40.35 8.37
CA ALA A 162 -6.74 -40.13 6.95
C ALA A 162 -6.76 -41.44 6.15
N ALA A 163 -6.17 -42.51 6.70
CA ALA A 163 -6.18 -43.83 6.08
C ALA A 163 -7.60 -44.45 5.93
N ALA A 164 -8.51 -44.10 6.84
CA ALA A 164 -9.91 -44.54 6.78
C ALA A 164 -10.74 -43.77 5.72
N ARG A 165 -10.20 -42.68 5.12
CA ARG A 165 -10.85 -41.84 4.12
C ARG A 165 -9.97 -41.71 2.87
N PRO A 166 -9.80 -42.80 2.08
CA PRO A 166 -8.82 -42.86 0.98
C PRO A 166 -9.20 -42.00 -0.24
N ASP A 167 -10.45 -41.54 -0.33
CA ASP A 167 -10.95 -40.72 -1.47
C ASP A 167 -10.51 -39.24 -1.33
N THR A 168 -9.98 -38.83 -0.17
CA THR A 168 -9.46 -37.49 0.07
C THR A 168 -7.94 -37.46 -0.04
N HIS A 169 -7.42 -36.47 -0.75
CA HIS A 169 -5.98 -36.19 -0.73
C HIS A 169 -5.59 -35.44 0.54
N TRP A 170 -5.00 -36.17 1.50
CA TRP A 170 -4.61 -35.61 2.79
C TRP A 170 -3.17 -35.10 2.77
N THR A 171 -2.96 -33.85 3.13
CA THR A 171 -1.66 -33.31 3.50
C THR A 171 -1.60 -33.08 5.01
N PHE A 172 -0.53 -33.50 5.62
CA PHE A 172 -0.33 -33.35 7.06
C PHE A 172 0.63 -32.19 7.35
N GLN A 173 0.24 -31.30 8.23
CA GLN A 173 1.09 -30.24 8.75
C GLN A 173 1.31 -30.41 10.24
N TYR A 174 2.54 -30.18 10.69
CA TYR A 174 2.90 -30.13 12.09
C TYR A 174 3.60 -28.81 12.44
N SER A 175 3.11 -28.14 13.49
CA SER A 175 3.74 -26.98 14.09
C SER A 175 4.23 -27.29 15.51
N PRO A 176 5.55 -27.28 15.76
CA PRO A 176 6.09 -27.15 17.11
C PRO A 176 5.86 -25.72 17.60
N GLU A 177 4.66 -25.44 18.10
CA GLU A 177 4.28 -24.09 18.54
C GLU A 177 5.32 -23.51 19.51
N THR A 178 5.55 -22.21 19.46
CA THR A 178 6.64 -21.52 20.16
C THR A 178 8.05 -21.92 19.69
N PHE A 179 8.19 -22.36 18.43
CA PHE A 179 9.47 -22.79 17.86
C PHE A 179 10.59 -21.76 18.07
N SER A 180 10.33 -20.48 17.79
CA SER A 180 11.35 -19.42 17.89
C SER A 180 11.99 -19.28 19.28
N MET A 181 11.35 -19.82 20.32
CA MET A 181 11.82 -19.81 21.71
C MET A 181 12.25 -21.21 22.22
N THR A 182 12.32 -22.19 21.33
CA THR A 182 12.61 -23.59 21.64
C THR A 182 14.08 -23.92 21.33
N GLU A 183 14.66 -24.83 22.09
CA GLU A 183 15.98 -25.38 21.80
C GLU A 183 15.96 -26.06 20.41
N LEU A 184 16.79 -25.64 19.47
CA LEU A 184 16.78 -26.14 18.08
C LEU A 184 16.96 -27.67 18.00
N THR A 185 17.80 -28.24 18.87
CA THR A 185 17.98 -29.68 18.91
C THR A 185 16.71 -30.42 19.29
N PHE A 186 15.90 -29.87 20.22
CA PHE A 186 14.63 -30.46 20.61
C PHE A 186 13.55 -30.21 19.54
N ALA A 187 13.50 -29.00 18.93
CA ALA A 187 12.60 -28.71 17.82
C ALA A 187 12.82 -29.68 16.64
N ARG A 188 14.08 -29.93 16.27
CA ARG A 188 14.42 -30.94 15.26
C ARG A 188 13.98 -32.36 15.70
N GLU A 189 14.31 -32.77 16.94
CA GLU A 189 13.98 -34.09 17.43
C GLU A 189 12.49 -34.41 17.37
N ILE A 190 11.63 -33.44 17.75
CA ILE A 190 10.18 -33.64 17.72
C ILE A 190 9.65 -33.64 16.28
N CYS A 191 10.16 -32.77 15.40
CA CYS A 191 9.79 -32.76 13.98
C CYS A 191 10.19 -34.06 13.27
N ASP A 192 11.40 -34.58 13.54
CA ASP A 192 11.87 -35.84 12.98
C ASP A 192 11.05 -37.02 13.49
N ALA A 193 10.65 -37.05 14.76
CA ALA A 193 9.80 -38.09 15.33
C ALA A 193 8.38 -38.09 14.75
N VAL A 194 7.81 -36.90 14.52
CA VAL A 194 6.53 -36.71 13.82
C VAL A 194 6.64 -37.16 12.36
N ALA A 195 7.70 -36.75 11.64
CA ALA A 195 7.94 -37.18 10.26
C ALA A 195 8.13 -38.68 10.15
N GLN A 196 8.86 -39.31 11.08
CA GLN A 196 9.02 -40.76 11.17
C GLN A 196 7.68 -41.48 11.36
N THR A 197 6.76 -40.89 12.12
CA THR A 197 5.41 -41.43 12.36
C THR A 197 4.51 -41.29 11.14
N TRP A 198 4.48 -40.09 10.51
CA TRP A 198 3.70 -39.81 9.33
C TRP A 198 4.22 -40.53 8.10
N ARG A 199 5.54 -40.61 7.93
CA ARG A 199 6.27 -41.18 6.78
C ARG A 199 6.02 -40.46 5.46
N PRO A 200 6.39 -39.15 5.38
CA PRO A 200 6.30 -38.42 4.13
C PRO A 200 7.26 -39.01 3.08
N THR A 201 6.93 -38.77 1.81
CA THR A 201 7.79 -39.11 0.67
C THR A 201 8.09 -37.85 -0.15
N ARG A 202 9.01 -37.93 -1.13
CA ARG A 202 9.27 -36.78 -2.04
C ARG A 202 8.05 -36.40 -2.86
N ASP A 203 7.22 -37.37 -3.23
CA ASP A 203 6.01 -37.17 -4.04
C ASP A 203 4.78 -36.81 -3.16
N HIS A 204 4.82 -37.14 -1.88
CA HIS A 204 3.76 -36.84 -0.90
C HIS A 204 4.39 -36.25 0.36
N LYS A 205 4.71 -34.97 0.27
CA LYS A 205 5.38 -34.26 1.34
C LYS A 205 4.43 -33.94 2.50
N MET A 206 5.00 -33.81 3.69
CA MET A 206 4.34 -33.15 4.81
C MET A 206 4.84 -31.70 4.94
N ILE A 207 4.10 -30.90 5.67
CA ILE A 207 4.50 -29.52 6.01
C ILE A 207 5.03 -29.53 7.44
N VAL A 208 6.21 -28.97 7.65
CA VAL A 208 6.73 -28.60 8.96
C VAL A 208 6.73 -27.08 9.03
N ASN A 209 5.84 -26.55 9.86
CA ASN A 209 5.69 -25.12 10.04
C ASN A 209 6.39 -24.65 11.30
N LEU A 210 7.29 -23.71 11.19
CA LEU A 210 8.15 -23.20 12.27
C LEU A 210 7.70 -21.80 12.70
N PRO A 211 6.77 -21.68 13.67
CA PRO A 211 6.20 -20.40 14.01
C PRO A 211 7.11 -19.57 14.92
N ALA A 212 7.26 -18.28 14.59
CA ALA A 212 7.63 -17.28 15.56
C ALA A 212 6.37 -16.85 16.31
N THR A 213 5.79 -17.75 17.10
CA THR A 213 4.54 -17.54 17.88
C THR A 213 4.60 -16.25 18.68
N VAL A 214 5.78 -15.91 19.19
CA VAL A 214 6.15 -14.58 19.65
C VAL A 214 7.45 -14.21 18.95
N GLU A 215 7.52 -13.03 18.41
CA GLU A 215 8.74 -12.50 17.80
C GLU A 215 9.76 -12.14 18.90
N ALA A 216 10.45 -13.15 19.41
CA ALA A 216 11.34 -13.03 20.57
C ALA A 216 12.74 -12.51 20.24
N ALA A 217 13.18 -12.64 18.99
CA ALA A 217 14.52 -12.31 18.53
C ALA A 217 14.50 -11.38 17.31
N THR A 218 15.68 -10.92 16.88
CA THR A 218 15.84 -10.17 15.62
C THR A 218 15.67 -11.08 14.39
N PRO A 219 15.27 -10.55 13.21
CA PRO A 219 15.03 -11.34 12.01
C PRO A 219 16.20 -12.22 11.56
N ASN A 220 17.44 -11.75 11.73
CA ASN A 220 18.63 -12.53 11.41
C ASN A 220 18.82 -13.76 12.32
N VAL A 221 18.40 -13.69 13.58
CA VAL A 221 18.42 -14.85 14.48
C VAL A 221 17.38 -15.87 14.04
N PHE A 222 16.16 -15.40 13.66
CA PHE A 222 15.13 -16.29 13.11
C PHE A 222 15.60 -16.96 11.82
N ALA A 223 16.23 -16.21 10.89
CA ALA A 223 16.82 -16.79 9.69
C ALA A 223 17.88 -17.86 10.00
N ASP A 224 18.74 -17.61 11.00
CA ASP A 224 19.71 -18.62 11.48
C ASP A 224 19.01 -19.88 12.01
N GLN A 225 17.91 -19.75 12.74
CA GLN A 225 17.10 -20.88 13.21
C GLN A 225 16.53 -21.68 12.04
N ILE A 226 15.99 -21.00 11.03
CA ILE A 226 15.42 -21.64 9.83
C ILE A 226 16.51 -22.34 9.02
N GLU A 227 17.66 -21.68 8.75
CA GLU A 227 18.77 -22.34 8.03
C GLU A 227 19.34 -23.52 8.82
N TRP A 228 19.36 -23.44 10.16
CA TRP A 228 19.76 -24.55 10.98
C TRP A 228 18.79 -25.73 10.84
N MET A 229 17.48 -25.48 10.85
CA MET A 229 16.46 -26.52 10.66
C MET A 229 16.52 -27.09 9.24
N ASP A 230 16.62 -26.25 8.22
CA ASP A 230 16.78 -26.66 6.81
C ASP A 230 17.92 -27.67 6.62
N ARG A 231 19.05 -27.47 7.31
CA ARG A 231 20.24 -28.32 7.22
C ARG A 231 20.18 -29.60 8.06
N ASN A 232 19.34 -29.64 9.10
CA ASN A 232 19.42 -30.70 10.12
C ASN A 232 18.18 -31.59 10.20
N LEU A 233 17.04 -31.23 9.53
CA LEU A 233 15.87 -32.11 9.46
C LEU A 233 16.20 -33.38 8.67
N ALA A 234 15.91 -34.55 9.26
CA ALA A 234 16.25 -35.85 8.67
C ALA A 234 15.48 -36.13 7.35
N TYR A 235 14.26 -35.58 7.24
CA TYR A 235 13.36 -35.84 6.10
C TYR A 235 13.23 -34.60 5.19
N ARG A 236 14.22 -33.71 5.14
CA ARG A 236 14.13 -32.39 4.48
C ARG A 236 13.59 -32.46 3.05
N ASP A 237 14.00 -33.42 2.25
CA ASP A 237 13.55 -33.61 0.85
C ASP A 237 12.05 -33.95 0.75
N SER A 238 11.46 -34.50 1.81
CA SER A 238 10.05 -34.88 1.91
C SER A 238 9.22 -33.90 2.77
N ILE A 239 9.78 -32.73 3.05
CA ILE A 239 9.15 -31.68 3.85
C ILE A 239 9.02 -30.41 3.03
N VAL A 240 7.86 -29.75 3.13
CA VAL A 240 7.69 -28.34 2.83
C VAL A 240 7.98 -27.57 4.11
N LEU A 241 9.06 -26.79 4.13
CA LEU A 241 9.46 -26.00 5.28
C LEU A 241 8.68 -24.68 5.28
N SER A 242 7.73 -24.56 6.19
CA SER A 242 6.87 -23.38 6.34
C SER A 242 7.32 -22.52 7.53
N VAL A 243 7.03 -21.22 7.44
CA VAL A 243 7.20 -20.29 8.56
C VAL A 243 5.96 -19.47 8.79
N HIS A 244 5.70 -19.12 10.05
CA HIS A 244 4.54 -18.34 10.50
C HIS A 244 5.03 -17.27 11.49
N PRO A 245 5.54 -16.13 11.00
CA PRO A 245 6.02 -15.06 11.88
C PRO A 245 4.88 -14.19 12.40
N HIS A 246 4.84 -13.93 13.72
CA HIS A 246 4.12 -12.82 14.31
C HIS A 246 4.97 -11.53 14.29
N ASN A 247 4.34 -10.40 14.57
CA ASN A 247 4.89 -9.05 14.37
C ASN A 247 5.13 -8.28 15.69
N ASP A 248 5.42 -8.98 16.78
CA ASP A 248 5.55 -8.36 18.12
C ASP A 248 6.62 -7.27 18.20
N ARG A 249 7.64 -7.33 17.36
CA ARG A 249 8.73 -6.36 17.27
C ARG A 249 8.61 -5.42 16.06
N GLY A 250 7.57 -5.59 15.22
CA GLY A 250 7.39 -4.84 13.98
C GLY A 250 8.31 -5.29 12.84
N THR A 251 8.87 -6.52 12.90
CA THR A 251 9.84 -7.00 11.90
C THR A 251 9.44 -8.31 11.23
N ALA A 252 8.17 -8.72 11.29
CA ALA A 252 7.68 -9.98 10.73
C ALA A 252 7.95 -10.11 9.22
N VAL A 253 7.75 -9.04 8.43
CA VAL A 253 8.04 -9.04 6.98
C VAL A 253 9.53 -9.32 6.74
N ALA A 254 10.42 -8.62 7.45
CA ALA A 254 11.86 -8.88 7.35
C ALA A 254 12.23 -10.30 7.79
N ALA A 255 11.59 -10.82 8.85
CA ALA A 255 11.81 -12.19 9.31
C ALA A 255 11.39 -13.22 8.25
N ALA A 256 10.27 -13.00 7.55
CA ALA A 256 9.80 -13.85 6.45
C ALA A 256 10.74 -13.80 5.23
N GLU A 257 11.15 -12.60 4.78
CA GLU A 257 12.12 -12.45 3.68
C GLU A 257 13.43 -13.18 3.98
N LEU A 258 13.99 -12.99 5.18
CA LEU A 258 15.22 -13.66 5.57
C LEU A 258 15.02 -15.18 5.76
N ALA A 259 13.84 -15.65 6.18
CA ALA A 259 13.52 -17.06 6.25
C ALA A 259 13.47 -17.72 4.86
N LEU A 260 12.97 -17.03 3.84
CA LEU A 260 13.04 -17.49 2.43
C LEU A 260 14.49 -17.67 1.98
N LEU A 261 15.35 -16.70 2.26
CA LEU A 261 16.79 -16.82 2.00
C LEU A 261 17.41 -18.00 2.77
N ALA A 262 16.90 -18.29 3.97
CA ALA A 262 17.38 -19.35 4.85
C ALA A 262 16.89 -20.75 4.48
N GLY A 263 15.94 -20.89 3.53
CA GLY A 263 15.47 -22.16 3.00
C GLY A 263 14.02 -22.49 3.26
N ALA A 264 13.21 -21.54 3.76
CA ALA A 264 11.76 -21.72 3.82
C ALA A 264 11.15 -21.83 2.42
N ASP A 265 10.19 -22.75 2.26
CA ASP A 265 9.47 -23.01 1.01
C ASP A 265 8.10 -22.31 0.98
N ARG A 266 7.52 -22.04 2.18
CA ARG A 266 6.13 -21.61 2.36
C ARG A 266 6.03 -20.57 3.47
N ILE A 267 5.13 -19.61 3.30
CA ILE A 267 4.84 -18.54 4.27
C ILE A 267 3.36 -18.58 4.65
N GLU A 268 3.10 -18.60 5.94
CA GLU A 268 1.77 -18.40 6.54
C GLU A 268 1.66 -16.98 7.09
N GLY A 269 0.54 -16.31 6.83
CA GLY A 269 0.29 -14.96 7.33
C GLY A 269 -1.11 -14.46 7.00
N CYS A 270 -1.32 -13.17 7.21
CA CYS A 270 -2.61 -12.53 6.97
C CYS A 270 -2.45 -11.31 6.06
N LEU A 271 -3.50 -10.99 5.31
CA LEU A 271 -3.57 -9.75 4.55
C LEU A 271 -3.50 -8.55 5.52
N PHE A 272 -2.69 -7.58 5.18
CA PHE A 272 -2.42 -6.37 6.00
C PHE A 272 -1.95 -6.66 7.43
N GLY A 273 -1.48 -7.87 7.70
CA GLY A 273 -0.85 -8.23 8.96
C GLY A 273 -1.79 -8.38 10.15
N ASN A 274 -3.08 -8.68 9.92
CA ASN A 274 -4.02 -8.93 11.02
C ASN A 274 -3.65 -10.19 11.82
N GLY A 275 -4.02 -10.27 13.10
CA GLY A 275 -3.81 -11.44 13.95
C GLY A 275 -3.58 -11.09 15.42
N GLU A 276 -3.25 -12.10 16.21
CA GLU A 276 -3.03 -11.98 17.64
C GLU A 276 -1.99 -10.92 18.02
N ARG A 277 -2.24 -10.17 19.09
CA ARG A 277 -1.38 -9.11 19.64
C ARG A 277 -1.12 -7.99 18.63
N THR A 278 0.03 -8.05 17.93
CA THR A 278 0.46 -7.08 16.91
C THR A 278 0.24 -7.58 15.48
N GLY A 279 -0.35 -8.78 15.34
CA GLY A 279 -0.66 -9.40 14.07
C GLY A 279 0.38 -10.42 13.58
N ASN A 280 0.08 -11.00 12.43
CA ASN A 280 0.91 -11.92 11.67
C ASN A 280 1.81 -11.16 10.68
N VAL A 281 2.68 -11.86 9.97
CA VAL A 281 3.34 -11.29 8.81
C VAL A 281 2.32 -10.80 7.79
N ASP A 282 2.53 -9.60 7.29
CA ASP A 282 1.69 -8.98 6.28
C ASP A 282 2.01 -9.55 4.89
N LEU A 283 1.10 -10.38 4.35
CA LEU A 283 1.26 -11.03 3.07
C LEU A 283 1.18 -10.05 1.90
N VAL A 284 0.42 -8.95 2.03
CA VAL A 284 0.35 -7.91 0.98
C VAL A 284 1.71 -7.22 0.83
N THR A 285 2.28 -6.77 1.95
CA THR A 285 3.61 -6.13 1.93
C THR A 285 4.68 -7.09 1.43
N LEU A 286 4.68 -8.35 1.90
CA LEU A 286 5.68 -9.33 1.49
C LEU A 286 5.59 -9.68 0.00
N ALA A 287 4.39 -9.88 -0.53
CA ALA A 287 4.17 -10.17 -1.95
C ALA A 287 4.61 -8.99 -2.84
N LEU A 288 4.26 -7.76 -2.47
CA LEU A 288 4.63 -6.57 -3.23
C LEU A 288 6.12 -6.21 -3.10
N ASN A 289 6.77 -6.58 -1.98
CA ASN A 289 8.23 -6.51 -1.88
C ASN A 289 8.90 -7.43 -2.91
N LEU A 290 8.39 -8.66 -3.11
CA LEU A 290 8.89 -9.55 -4.17
C LEU A 290 8.62 -8.99 -5.57
N TYR A 291 7.41 -8.48 -5.80
CA TYR A 291 7.01 -7.87 -7.07
C TYR A 291 7.96 -6.73 -7.48
N THR A 292 8.30 -5.83 -6.55
CA THR A 292 9.25 -4.73 -6.79
C THR A 292 10.70 -5.17 -7.00
N GLN A 293 11.01 -6.44 -6.75
CA GLN A 293 12.29 -7.06 -7.09
C GLN A 293 12.23 -7.87 -8.39
N GLY A 294 11.12 -7.77 -9.15
CA GLY A 294 10.94 -8.48 -10.42
C GLY A 294 10.53 -9.94 -10.25
N ILE A 295 10.03 -10.33 -9.09
CA ILE A 295 9.54 -11.68 -8.82
C ILE A 295 8.02 -11.65 -8.79
N ASP A 296 7.39 -12.35 -9.75
CA ASP A 296 5.95 -12.53 -9.76
C ASP A 296 5.50 -13.29 -8.50
N PRO A 297 4.72 -12.67 -7.61
CA PRO A 297 4.24 -13.33 -6.39
C PRO A 297 3.15 -14.38 -6.70
N GLY A 298 2.56 -14.39 -7.90
CA GLY A 298 1.41 -15.22 -8.22
C GLY A 298 0.13 -14.84 -7.46
N LEU A 299 0.11 -13.64 -6.86
CA LEU A 299 -1.02 -13.05 -6.17
C LEU A 299 -1.39 -11.72 -6.85
N ASP A 300 -2.66 -11.52 -7.14
CA ASP A 300 -3.17 -10.34 -7.84
C ASP A 300 -3.64 -9.26 -6.86
N PHE A 301 -2.91 -8.16 -6.79
CA PHE A 301 -3.27 -6.94 -6.06
C PHE A 301 -3.53 -5.74 -7.00
N SER A 302 -3.90 -6.00 -8.25
CA SER A 302 -4.16 -4.94 -9.24
C SER A 302 -5.36 -4.05 -8.92
N ASP A 303 -6.21 -4.43 -7.95
CA ASP A 303 -7.18 -3.56 -7.27
C ASP A 303 -7.01 -3.71 -5.75
N ILE A 304 -5.90 -3.14 -5.24
CA ILE A 304 -5.57 -3.23 -3.81
C ILE A 304 -6.63 -2.59 -2.91
N ASP A 305 -7.35 -1.58 -3.42
CA ASP A 305 -8.41 -0.90 -2.66
C ASP A 305 -9.67 -1.76 -2.53
N ALA A 306 -9.99 -2.61 -3.53
CA ALA A 306 -11.07 -3.60 -3.39
C ALA A 306 -10.72 -4.64 -2.33
N VAL A 307 -9.49 -5.17 -2.34
CA VAL A 307 -8.99 -6.10 -1.32
C VAL A 307 -9.05 -5.47 0.07
N ARG A 308 -8.54 -4.25 0.23
CA ARG A 308 -8.56 -3.50 1.49
C ARG A 308 -9.98 -3.34 2.02
N ARG A 309 -10.94 -2.93 1.19
CA ARG A 309 -12.34 -2.74 1.59
C ARG A 309 -12.98 -4.03 2.12
N VAL A 310 -12.70 -5.18 1.52
CA VAL A 310 -13.21 -6.46 2.02
C VAL A 310 -12.60 -6.79 3.38
N VAL A 311 -11.27 -6.66 3.51
CA VAL A 311 -10.57 -6.93 4.77
C VAL A 311 -11.06 -6.01 5.90
N GLU A 312 -11.14 -4.70 5.66
CA GLU A 312 -11.63 -3.72 6.66
C GLU A 312 -13.07 -4.01 7.09
N ARG A 313 -13.93 -4.39 6.15
CA ARG A 313 -15.33 -4.72 6.45
C ARG A 313 -15.46 -6.01 7.25
N CYS A 314 -14.70 -7.05 6.90
CA CYS A 314 -14.78 -8.34 7.59
C CYS A 314 -14.07 -8.32 8.95
N ASN A 315 -12.93 -7.66 9.04
CA ASN A 315 -12.16 -7.55 10.29
C ASN A 315 -12.68 -6.45 11.23
N GLN A 316 -13.44 -5.47 10.70
CA GLN A 316 -13.86 -4.26 11.41
C GLN A 316 -12.66 -3.46 11.98
N ILE A 317 -11.52 -3.56 11.33
CA ILE A 317 -10.29 -2.86 11.68
C ILE A 317 -9.79 -2.13 10.42
N PRO A 318 -9.58 -0.79 10.48
CA PRO A 318 -9.08 -0.04 9.34
C PRO A 318 -7.59 -0.35 9.09
N VAL A 319 -7.21 -0.39 7.83
CA VAL A 319 -5.80 -0.44 7.42
C VAL A 319 -5.17 0.92 7.66
N HIS A 320 -3.97 0.92 8.26
CA HIS A 320 -3.30 2.16 8.63
C HIS A 320 -3.02 3.04 7.38
N PRO A 321 -3.27 4.37 7.42
CA PRO A 321 -3.08 5.25 6.26
C PRO A 321 -1.66 5.28 5.69
N ARG A 322 -0.67 4.83 6.45
CA ARG A 322 0.74 4.66 6.02
C ARG A 322 1.15 3.20 5.93
N HIS A 323 0.17 2.29 5.76
CA HIS A 323 0.48 0.88 5.50
C HIS A 323 1.23 0.76 4.17
N PRO A 324 2.35 0.00 4.09
CA PRO A 324 3.09 -0.17 2.83
C PRO A 324 2.17 -0.54 1.66
N TYR A 325 2.34 0.12 0.53
CA TYR A 325 1.59 -0.05 -0.72
C TYR A 325 0.08 0.24 -0.65
N ALA A 326 -0.60 -0.03 0.46
CA ALA A 326 -2.06 0.00 0.58
C ALA A 326 -2.63 1.25 1.26
N GLY A 327 -1.85 1.95 2.08
CA GLY A 327 -2.32 3.11 2.81
C GLY A 327 -2.66 4.30 1.91
N ASP A 328 -3.59 5.15 2.34
CA ASP A 328 -4.04 6.32 1.55
C ASP A 328 -2.94 7.37 1.33
N LEU A 329 -1.90 7.37 2.18
CA LEU A 329 -0.82 8.36 2.16
C LEU A 329 0.50 7.86 1.57
N VAL A 330 0.58 6.56 1.19
CA VAL A 330 1.88 5.96 0.82
C VAL A 330 2.41 6.42 -0.53
N PHE A 331 1.54 6.83 -1.43
CA PHE A 331 1.92 7.40 -2.73
C PHE A 331 1.86 8.93 -2.74
N THR A 332 1.57 9.56 -1.60
CA THR A 332 1.37 11.01 -1.50
C THR A 332 2.70 11.73 -1.25
N ALA A 333 2.95 12.78 -2.03
CA ALA A 333 4.05 13.70 -1.82
C ALA A 333 3.50 15.10 -1.48
N PHE A 334 3.93 15.67 -0.35
CA PHE A 334 3.58 17.03 0.08
C PHE A 334 4.71 18.03 -0.18
N SER A 335 5.98 17.59 -0.10
CA SER A 335 7.13 18.44 -0.37
C SER A 335 7.20 18.85 -1.85
N GLY A 336 7.32 20.16 -2.13
CA GLY A 336 7.37 20.66 -3.50
C GLY A 336 8.53 20.11 -4.34
N SER A 337 9.68 19.80 -3.73
CA SER A 337 10.81 19.19 -4.43
C SER A 337 10.52 17.73 -4.81
N HIS A 338 9.83 16.99 -3.94
CA HIS A 338 9.40 15.61 -4.24
C HIS A 338 8.36 15.60 -5.35
N GLN A 339 7.36 16.49 -5.29
CA GLN A 339 6.32 16.63 -6.32
C GLN A 339 6.92 16.96 -7.69
N ASP A 340 7.89 17.88 -7.76
CA ASP A 340 8.56 18.22 -9.03
C ASP A 340 9.38 17.04 -9.58
N ALA A 341 10.06 16.29 -8.71
CA ALA A 341 10.81 15.11 -9.12
C ALA A 341 9.90 14.00 -9.63
N ILE A 342 8.79 13.70 -8.92
CA ILE A 342 7.79 12.71 -9.35
C ILE A 342 7.18 13.11 -10.69
N ARG A 343 6.76 14.36 -10.86
CA ARG A 343 6.22 14.88 -12.11
C ARG A 343 7.19 14.69 -13.28
N LYS A 344 8.48 15.01 -13.08
CA LYS A 344 9.51 14.81 -14.09
C LYS A 344 9.74 13.32 -14.39
N GLY A 345 9.69 12.47 -13.36
CA GLY A 345 9.77 11.02 -13.51
C GLY A 345 8.67 10.49 -14.40
N PHE A 346 7.41 10.79 -14.10
CA PHE A 346 6.27 10.37 -14.94
C PHE A 346 6.36 10.88 -16.39
N ALA A 347 6.83 12.12 -16.59
CA ALA A 347 6.98 12.68 -17.93
C ALA A 347 8.04 11.96 -18.78
N GLN A 348 8.97 11.24 -18.16
CA GLN A 348 10.04 10.50 -18.84
C GLN A 348 9.83 8.98 -18.84
N GLN A 349 8.98 8.46 -17.95
CA GLN A 349 8.70 7.04 -17.86
C GLN A 349 7.98 6.56 -19.14
N ARG A 350 8.54 5.52 -19.76
CA ARG A 350 7.94 4.85 -20.92
C ARG A 350 7.25 3.56 -20.46
N PRO A 351 6.14 3.15 -21.10
CA PRO A 351 5.36 1.97 -20.69
C PRO A 351 6.15 0.66 -20.63
N ASP A 352 7.20 0.54 -21.45
CA ASP A 352 8.03 -0.67 -21.60
C ASP A 352 9.41 -0.55 -20.95
N ALA A 353 9.65 0.52 -20.19
CA ALA A 353 10.91 0.75 -19.48
C ALA A 353 10.84 0.26 -18.03
N VAL A 354 12.00 -0.05 -17.46
CA VAL A 354 12.12 -0.29 -16.02
C VAL A 354 11.61 0.93 -15.25
N TRP A 355 10.93 0.69 -14.13
CA TRP A 355 10.37 1.74 -13.30
C TRP A 355 11.47 2.56 -12.61
N GLU A 356 11.50 3.87 -12.88
CA GLU A 356 12.51 4.80 -12.34
C GLU A 356 11.91 6.10 -11.81
N VAL A 357 10.61 6.14 -11.52
CA VAL A 357 9.98 7.36 -10.99
C VAL A 357 10.49 7.62 -9.56
N PRO A 358 11.11 8.80 -9.32
CA PRO A 358 11.67 9.13 -8.01
C PRO A 358 10.63 9.05 -6.89
N TYR A 359 11.04 8.58 -5.70
CA TYR A 359 10.23 8.44 -4.48
C TYR A 359 9.09 7.43 -4.55
N LEU A 360 8.82 6.79 -5.67
CA LEU A 360 7.79 5.75 -5.82
C LEU A 360 8.44 4.38 -6.03
N PRO A 361 8.40 3.49 -5.04
CA PRO A 361 9.03 2.16 -5.15
C PRO A 361 8.31 1.22 -6.11
N ILE A 362 7.06 1.52 -6.45
CA ILE A 362 6.20 0.77 -7.36
C ILE A 362 5.37 1.75 -8.19
N ASP A 363 4.95 1.35 -9.39
CA ASP A 363 3.95 2.07 -10.16
C ASP A 363 2.58 1.97 -9.47
N PRO A 364 1.96 3.09 -9.04
CA PRO A 364 0.62 3.04 -8.46
C PRO A 364 -0.43 2.40 -9.39
N ALA A 365 -0.25 2.47 -10.71
CA ALA A 365 -1.15 1.86 -11.67
C ALA A 365 -1.18 0.33 -11.59
N ASP A 366 -0.08 -0.32 -11.19
CA ASP A 366 -0.03 -1.77 -10.98
C ASP A 366 -0.95 -2.23 -9.84
N LEU A 367 -1.34 -1.30 -8.95
CA LEU A 367 -2.22 -1.54 -7.81
C LEU A 367 -3.64 -0.98 -8.02
N GLY A 368 -3.98 -0.59 -9.26
CA GLY A 368 -5.27 0.01 -9.59
C GLY A 368 -5.45 1.44 -9.09
N ARG A 369 -4.35 2.12 -8.68
CA ARG A 369 -4.39 3.49 -8.18
C ARG A 369 -3.98 4.48 -9.26
N SER A 370 -4.62 5.65 -9.25
CA SER A 370 -4.28 6.73 -10.18
C SER A 370 -3.14 7.59 -9.65
N TYR A 371 -2.39 8.19 -10.56
CA TYR A 371 -1.35 9.18 -10.24
C TYR A 371 -1.91 10.46 -9.60
N ASP A 372 -3.20 10.70 -9.67
CA ASP A 372 -3.87 11.87 -9.10
C ASP A 372 -3.77 11.94 -7.59
N ALA A 373 -3.78 10.77 -6.93
CA ALA A 373 -3.62 10.67 -5.50
C ALA A 373 -2.18 10.92 -5.02
N VAL A 374 -1.19 10.98 -5.94
CA VAL A 374 0.23 11.09 -5.59
C VAL A 374 0.63 12.52 -5.25
N ILE A 375 0.03 13.51 -5.93
CA ILE A 375 0.35 14.92 -5.71
C ILE A 375 -0.81 15.58 -4.98
N ARG A 376 -0.58 15.94 -3.72
CA ARG A 376 -1.52 16.65 -2.85
C ARG A 376 -0.94 18.00 -2.46
N VAL A 377 -1.80 18.98 -2.27
CA VAL A 377 -1.39 20.35 -1.94
C VAL A 377 -1.90 20.72 -0.55
N ASN A 378 -0.97 21.10 0.32
CA ASN A 378 -1.24 21.66 1.64
C ASN A 378 -0.23 22.80 1.94
N SER A 379 -0.20 23.32 3.17
CA SER A 379 0.72 24.39 3.59
C SER A 379 2.22 24.07 3.43
N GLN A 380 2.58 22.79 3.26
CA GLN A 380 3.97 22.36 3.03
C GLN A 380 4.29 22.15 1.54
N SER A 381 3.30 22.34 0.66
CA SER A 381 3.45 22.09 -0.76
C SER A 381 4.02 23.30 -1.47
N GLY A 382 5.02 23.06 -2.34
CA GLY A 382 5.58 24.10 -3.19
C GLY A 382 4.75 24.29 -4.48
N LYS A 383 5.22 25.23 -5.33
CA LYS A 383 4.58 25.59 -6.60
C LYS A 383 4.39 24.41 -7.58
N GLY A 384 5.21 23.35 -7.46
CA GLY A 384 5.16 22.21 -8.40
C GLY A 384 3.86 21.42 -8.35
N GLY A 385 3.32 21.18 -7.14
CA GLY A 385 2.07 20.44 -6.95
C GLY A 385 0.86 21.21 -7.47
N ALA A 386 0.75 22.50 -7.13
CA ALA A 386 -0.32 23.35 -7.62
C ALA A 386 -0.30 23.49 -9.15
N THR A 387 0.90 23.59 -9.75
CA THR A 387 1.05 23.65 -11.21
C THR A 387 0.59 22.36 -11.88
N PHE A 388 0.95 21.20 -11.34
CA PHE A 388 0.53 19.90 -11.89
C PHE A 388 -0.99 19.74 -11.87
N LEU A 389 -1.64 20.03 -10.74
CA LEU A 389 -3.10 19.94 -10.63
C LEU A 389 -3.82 20.92 -11.56
N LEU A 390 -3.25 22.13 -11.72
CA LEU A 390 -3.77 23.13 -12.61
C LEU A 390 -3.64 22.72 -14.09
N GLU A 391 -2.47 22.21 -14.51
CA GLU A 391 -2.22 21.74 -15.88
C GLU A 391 -3.23 20.66 -16.27
N ARG A 392 -3.51 19.77 -15.34
CA ARG A 392 -4.46 18.68 -15.56
C ARG A 392 -5.92 19.16 -15.59
N GLY A 393 -6.30 20.04 -14.68
CA GLY A 393 -7.69 20.53 -14.60
C GLY A 393 -8.05 21.55 -15.68
N MET A 394 -7.07 22.35 -16.14
CA MET A 394 -7.31 23.43 -17.11
C MET A 394 -6.67 23.18 -18.49
N GLY A 395 -5.82 22.16 -18.64
CA GLY A 395 -5.23 21.76 -19.92
C GLY A 395 -4.10 22.64 -20.44
N PHE A 396 -3.50 23.51 -19.59
CA PHE A 396 -2.34 24.32 -19.97
C PHE A 396 -1.38 24.51 -18.79
N THR A 397 -0.08 24.71 -19.10
CA THR A 397 0.95 24.99 -18.10
C THR A 397 1.19 26.51 -18.02
N PRO A 398 0.91 27.17 -16.88
CA PRO A 398 1.24 28.59 -16.69
C PRO A 398 2.74 28.84 -16.80
N THR A 399 3.13 30.03 -17.23
CA THR A 399 4.53 30.43 -17.26
C THR A 399 5.14 30.45 -15.84
N ARG A 400 6.47 30.32 -15.75
CA ARG A 400 7.16 30.26 -14.45
C ARG A 400 6.86 31.43 -13.53
N ARG A 401 6.65 32.61 -14.09
CA ARG A 401 6.33 33.84 -13.35
C ARG A 401 4.93 33.77 -12.73
N VAL A 402 3.96 33.32 -13.50
CA VAL A 402 2.59 33.08 -13.04
C VAL A 402 2.57 31.97 -11.98
N GLN A 403 3.33 30.88 -12.18
CA GLN A 403 3.45 29.81 -11.17
C GLN A 403 3.95 30.33 -9.82
N ILE A 404 4.93 31.23 -9.82
CA ILE A 404 5.47 31.82 -8.58
C ILE A 404 4.40 32.67 -7.90
N GLU A 405 3.73 33.53 -8.64
CA GLU A 405 2.68 34.42 -8.10
C GLU A 405 1.48 33.61 -7.59
N PHE A 406 1.03 32.60 -8.36
CA PHE A 406 -0.06 31.73 -7.96
C PHE A 406 0.26 30.88 -6.73
N SER A 407 1.52 30.45 -6.57
CA SER A 407 1.93 29.66 -5.42
C SER A 407 1.72 30.39 -4.07
N HIS A 408 1.82 31.72 -4.07
CA HIS A 408 1.52 32.52 -2.86
C HIS A 408 0.01 32.52 -2.55
N ALA A 409 -0.87 32.59 -3.56
CA ALA A 409 -2.30 32.52 -3.34
C ALA A 409 -2.72 31.14 -2.81
N VAL A 410 -2.14 30.06 -3.36
CA VAL A 410 -2.37 28.69 -2.89
C VAL A 410 -1.87 28.52 -1.45
N GLN A 411 -0.68 29.05 -1.12
CA GLN A 411 -0.13 28.99 0.22
C GLN A 411 -1.05 29.71 1.23
N THR A 412 -1.52 30.91 0.87
CA THR A 412 -2.45 31.69 1.72
C THR A 412 -3.74 30.92 1.98
N LEU A 413 -4.31 30.25 0.94
CA LEU A 413 -5.50 29.44 1.08
C LEU A 413 -5.26 28.22 2.00
N ALA A 414 -4.15 27.50 1.77
CA ALA A 414 -3.79 26.32 2.55
C ALA A 414 -3.49 26.65 4.02
N ASP A 415 -2.81 27.79 4.29
CA ASP A 415 -2.52 28.24 5.65
C ASP A 415 -3.79 28.68 6.39
N ALA A 416 -4.75 29.29 5.68
CA ALA A 416 -6.01 29.71 6.26
C ALA A 416 -6.97 28.56 6.56
N SER A 417 -7.01 27.54 5.72
CA SER A 417 -7.87 26.35 5.91
C SER A 417 -7.27 25.33 6.88
N GLY A 418 -5.95 25.18 6.89
CA GLY A 418 -5.24 24.11 7.58
C GLY A 418 -5.47 22.72 6.96
N GLU A 419 -6.17 22.65 5.84
CA GLU A 419 -6.58 21.42 5.16
C GLU A 419 -5.86 21.24 3.81
N GLU A 420 -6.06 20.07 3.20
CA GLU A 420 -5.64 19.80 1.84
C GLU A 420 -6.44 20.63 0.84
N VAL A 421 -5.75 21.26 -0.13
CA VAL A 421 -6.39 22.00 -1.23
C VAL A 421 -6.57 21.05 -2.42
N THR A 422 -7.82 20.77 -2.77
CA THR A 422 -8.18 19.87 -3.87
C THR A 422 -7.84 20.46 -5.24
N GLY A 423 -7.73 19.61 -6.29
CA GLY A 423 -7.53 20.06 -7.66
C GLY A 423 -8.60 21.05 -8.14
N ASP A 424 -9.86 20.78 -7.82
CA ASP A 424 -10.98 21.68 -8.15
C ASP A 424 -10.86 23.04 -7.44
N ALA A 425 -10.46 23.04 -6.17
CA ALA A 425 -10.23 24.27 -5.42
C ALA A 425 -9.05 25.07 -6.00
N ILE A 426 -8.00 24.39 -6.48
CA ILE A 426 -6.86 25.02 -7.16
C ILE A 426 -7.30 25.65 -8.49
N CYS A 427 -8.07 24.93 -9.30
CA CYS A 427 -8.59 25.48 -10.56
C CYS A 427 -9.54 26.67 -10.33
N ALA A 428 -10.42 26.59 -9.34
CA ALA A 428 -11.31 27.69 -8.95
C ALA A 428 -10.52 28.90 -8.43
N LEU A 429 -9.50 28.67 -7.59
CA LEU A 429 -8.60 29.74 -7.11
C LEU A 429 -7.88 30.42 -8.29
N PHE A 430 -7.35 29.63 -9.23
CA PHE A 430 -6.67 30.19 -10.41
C PHE A 430 -7.61 31.01 -11.28
N ALA A 431 -8.84 30.51 -11.53
CA ALA A 431 -9.84 31.24 -12.32
C ALA A 431 -10.18 32.58 -11.64
N ARG A 432 -10.43 32.58 -10.35
CA ARG A 432 -10.69 33.80 -9.57
C ARG A 432 -9.52 34.78 -9.61
N GLU A 433 -8.29 34.31 -9.48
CA GLU A 433 -7.11 35.16 -9.43
C GLU A 433 -6.70 35.72 -10.80
N PHE A 434 -6.89 34.97 -11.89
CA PHE A 434 -6.31 35.30 -13.20
C PHE A 434 -7.32 35.50 -14.31
N PHE A 435 -8.54 34.93 -14.25
CA PHE A 435 -9.57 35.04 -15.28
C PHE A 435 -10.75 35.91 -14.87
N GLU A 436 -11.21 35.82 -13.63
CA GLU A 436 -12.39 36.52 -13.11
C GLU A 436 -11.96 37.80 -12.37
N THR A 437 -11.16 38.62 -13.02
CA THR A 437 -10.64 39.83 -12.39
C THR A 437 -11.63 40.97 -12.51
N ASP A 438 -12.24 41.35 -11.38
CA ASP A 438 -13.05 42.56 -11.29
C ASP A 438 -12.18 43.80 -11.44
N GLY A 439 -12.66 44.79 -12.18
CA GLY A 439 -11.95 46.04 -12.31
C GLY A 439 -12.43 46.90 -13.49
N PRO A 440 -11.78 48.07 -13.71
CA PRO A 440 -12.17 48.99 -14.75
C PRO A 440 -11.85 48.50 -16.16
N ALA A 441 -10.87 47.58 -16.32
CA ALA A 441 -10.52 47.01 -17.61
C ALA A 441 -11.36 45.76 -17.89
N ALA A 442 -11.90 45.63 -19.08
CA ALA A 442 -12.68 44.47 -19.48
C ALA A 442 -12.56 44.21 -21.01
N ARG A 443 -12.86 42.96 -21.41
CA ARG A 443 -13.03 42.59 -22.79
C ARG A 443 -14.50 42.77 -23.23
N HIS A 444 -14.69 43.27 -24.44
CA HIS A 444 -15.99 43.30 -25.11
C HIS A 444 -15.85 42.79 -26.54
N GLY A 445 -16.34 41.59 -26.81
CA GLY A 445 -16.05 40.91 -28.08
C GLY A 445 -14.54 40.70 -28.25
N ASN A 446 -13.96 41.15 -29.33
CA ASN A 446 -12.52 41.14 -29.61
C ASN A 446 -11.81 42.45 -29.24
N GLY A 447 -12.49 43.38 -28.56
CA GLY A 447 -11.97 44.71 -28.23
C GLY A 447 -11.84 44.95 -26.73
N ALA A 448 -11.13 46.02 -26.37
CA ALA A 448 -10.88 46.46 -25.01
C ALA A 448 -11.91 47.49 -24.57
N ARG A 449 -12.32 47.42 -23.29
CA ARG A 449 -13.24 48.37 -22.65
C ARG A 449 -12.64 48.86 -21.33
N TRP A 450 -12.75 50.15 -21.09
CA TRP A 450 -12.41 50.75 -19.79
C TRP A 450 -13.68 51.31 -19.14
N GLN A 451 -14.03 50.80 -17.99
CA GLN A 451 -15.33 51.02 -17.35
C GLN A 451 -16.48 50.72 -18.31
N ASN A 452 -17.24 51.75 -18.74
CA ASN A 452 -18.37 51.61 -19.69
C ASN A 452 -18.05 52.06 -21.12
N ARG A 453 -16.78 52.34 -21.48
CA ARG A 453 -16.37 52.89 -22.76
C ARG A 453 -15.48 51.94 -23.54
N GLU A 454 -15.80 51.67 -24.79
CA GLU A 454 -14.89 50.97 -25.72
C GLU A 454 -13.69 51.86 -26.02
N ILE A 455 -12.47 51.29 -25.97
CA ILE A 455 -11.23 52.05 -26.09
C ILE A 455 -10.30 51.54 -27.19
N ALA A 456 -10.44 50.29 -27.59
CA ALA A 456 -9.66 49.70 -28.67
C ALA A 456 -10.36 48.47 -29.28
N THR A 457 -10.14 48.22 -30.56
CA THR A 457 -10.49 46.98 -31.25
C THR A 457 -9.27 46.07 -31.35
N ALA A 458 -9.49 44.79 -31.61
CA ALA A 458 -8.40 43.85 -31.80
C ALA A 458 -7.48 44.30 -32.97
N PRO A 459 -6.15 44.15 -32.82
CA PRO A 459 -5.24 44.30 -33.95
C PRO A 459 -5.54 43.20 -35.00
N ALA A 460 -4.83 43.25 -36.14
CA ALA A 460 -5.00 42.28 -37.22
C ALA A 460 -4.91 40.82 -36.69
N ALA A 461 -5.66 39.91 -37.28
CA ALA A 461 -5.82 38.53 -36.83
C ALA A 461 -4.50 37.72 -36.80
N ASP A 462 -3.45 38.20 -37.44
CA ASP A 462 -2.10 37.66 -37.49
C ASP A 462 -1.12 38.34 -36.54
N ALA A 463 -1.59 39.27 -35.69
CA ALA A 463 -0.73 39.97 -34.74
C ALA A 463 -0.13 39.01 -33.72
N MET A 464 1.17 39.14 -33.46
CA MET A 464 1.83 38.37 -32.40
C MET A 464 1.28 38.76 -31.02
N PRO A 465 1.21 37.83 -30.07
CA PRO A 465 0.69 38.11 -28.72
C PRO A 465 1.34 39.31 -28.02
N ASP A 466 2.65 39.52 -28.19
CA ASP A 466 3.37 40.65 -27.60
C ASP A 466 2.93 42.00 -28.21
N ASP A 467 2.75 42.08 -29.52
CA ASP A 467 2.28 43.28 -30.19
C ASP A 467 0.82 43.62 -29.79
N ALA A 468 -0.02 42.59 -29.71
CA ALA A 468 -1.38 42.73 -29.23
C ALA A 468 -1.44 43.20 -27.77
N ALA A 469 -0.62 42.62 -26.90
CA ALA A 469 -0.55 43.01 -25.50
C ALA A 469 -0.11 44.47 -25.32
N ARG A 470 0.90 44.94 -26.07
CA ARG A 470 1.36 46.34 -26.05
C ARG A 470 0.31 47.28 -26.60
N HIS A 471 -0.40 46.91 -27.67
CA HIS A 471 -1.50 47.67 -28.23
C HIS A 471 -2.62 47.92 -27.21
N PHE A 472 -3.07 46.85 -26.54
CA PHE A 472 -4.13 46.97 -25.53
C PHE A 472 -3.66 47.70 -24.27
N ALA A 473 -2.43 47.48 -23.81
CA ALA A 473 -1.85 48.20 -22.66
C ALA A 473 -1.79 49.72 -22.94
N ALA A 474 -1.38 50.12 -24.14
CA ALA A 474 -1.38 51.53 -24.53
C ALA A 474 -2.79 52.15 -24.57
N ALA A 475 -3.79 51.43 -25.05
CA ALA A 475 -5.19 51.86 -25.04
C ALA A 475 -5.72 52.00 -23.58
N PHE A 476 -5.42 51.05 -22.71
CA PHE A 476 -5.77 51.15 -21.27
C PHE A 476 -5.03 52.29 -20.59
N ALA A 477 -3.75 52.52 -20.88
CA ALA A 477 -3.00 53.65 -20.35
C ALA A 477 -3.61 54.98 -20.70
N ALA A 478 -4.00 55.17 -21.97
CA ALA A 478 -4.68 56.39 -22.45
C ALA A 478 -6.05 56.58 -21.76
N ALA A 479 -6.80 55.52 -21.54
CA ALA A 479 -8.12 55.59 -20.91
C ALA A 479 -8.04 55.78 -19.38
N ALA A 480 -7.05 55.20 -18.73
CA ALA A 480 -6.81 55.29 -17.29
C ALA A 480 -6.13 56.59 -16.88
N GLY A 481 -5.48 57.31 -17.81
CA GLY A 481 -4.62 58.45 -17.50
C GLY A 481 -3.39 58.09 -16.66
N ALA A 482 -2.91 56.87 -16.73
CA ALA A 482 -1.78 56.34 -16.00
C ALA A 482 -0.88 55.51 -16.93
N ALA A 483 0.43 55.52 -16.65
CA ALA A 483 1.37 54.68 -17.42
C ALA A 483 1.10 53.18 -17.16
N ILE A 484 1.01 52.40 -18.24
CA ILE A 484 0.93 50.92 -18.15
C ILE A 484 2.10 50.35 -18.95
N GLU A 485 3.01 49.73 -18.26
CA GLU A 485 4.20 49.10 -18.81
C GLU A 485 3.98 47.60 -18.95
N VAL A 486 4.16 47.05 -20.17
CA VAL A 486 4.23 45.59 -20.41
C VAL A 486 5.68 45.14 -20.17
N ALA A 487 5.94 44.55 -19.03
CA ALA A 487 7.27 44.07 -18.63
C ALA A 487 7.59 42.69 -19.21
N SER A 488 6.58 41.87 -19.50
CA SER A 488 6.76 40.56 -20.11
C SER A 488 5.49 40.10 -20.84
N CYS A 489 5.69 39.37 -21.93
CA CYS A 489 4.65 38.63 -22.63
C CYS A 489 5.20 37.28 -23.05
N GLU A 490 4.59 36.22 -22.57
CA GLU A 490 4.99 34.85 -22.85
C GLU A 490 3.75 34.05 -23.27
N HIS A 491 3.89 33.09 -24.18
CA HIS A 491 2.76 32.29 -24.62
C HIS A 491 3.14 30.81 -24.76
N THR A 492 2.16 29.94 -24.55
CA THR A 492 2.25 28.48 -24.72
C THR A 492 1.00 27.99 -25.44
N ARG A 493 1.05 26.75 -25.96
CA ARG A 493 -0.13 26.13 -26.58
C ARG A 493 -0.75 25.14 -25.56
N ALA A 494 -2.03 25.28 -25.30
CA ALA A 494 -2.79 24.35 -24.48
C ALA A 494 -3.00 23.01 -25.21
N ALA A 495 -3.31 21.94 -24.47
CA ALA A 495 -3.53 20.61 -25.00
C ALA A 495 -4.66 20.53 -26.05
N ASP A 496 -5.67 21.37 -25.93
CA ASP A 496 -6.80 21.48 -26.86
C ASP A 496 -6.53 22.42 -28.09
N GLY A 497 -5.28 22.88 -28.21
CA GLY A 497 -4.84 23.74 -29.31
C GLY A 497 -5.04 25.24 -29.10
N ARG A 498 -5.74 25.70 -28.04
CA ARG A 498 -5.84 27.11 -27.68
C ARG A 498 -4.47 27.70 -27.34
N ILE A 499 -4.36 28.99 -27.34
CA ILE A 499 -3.14 29.74 -26.99
C ILE A 499 -3.34 30.32 -25.59
N ALA A 500 -2.44 30.01 -24.70
CA ALA A 500 -2.36 30.61 -23.37
C ALA A 500 -1.30 31.70 -23.39
N VAL A 501 -1.69 32.92 -23.09
CA VAL A 501 -0.82 34.10 -23.03
C VAL A 501 -0.74 34.58 -21.60
N SER A 502 0.47 34.86 -21.14
CA SER A 502 0.75 35.46 -19.83
C SER A 502 1.40 36.82 -20.03
N VAL A 503 0.82 37.86 -19.49
CA VAL A 503 1.33 39.24 -19.60
C VAL A 503 1.61 39.80 -18.19
N GLY A 504 2.80 40.29 -17.99
CA GLY A 504 3.16 41.08 -16.80
C GLY A 504 3.01 42.56 -17.06
N CYS A 505 2.11 43.24 -16.32
CA CYS A 505 1.91 44.68 -16.40
C CYS A 505 2.24 45.36 -15.09
N ARG A 506 2.72 46.61 -15.23
CA ARG A 506 2.87 47.55 -14.11
C ARG A 506 2.01 48.79 -14.43
N VAL A 507 1.15 49.22 -13.50
CA VAL A 507 0.31 50.38 -13.61
C VAL A 507 0.85 51.47 -12.69
N GLY A 508 1.40 52.56 -13.26
CA GLY A 508 2.07 53.60 -12.48
C GLY A 508 3.19 53.04 -11.60
N ASP A 509 3.15 53.37 -10.29
CA ASP A 509 4.09 52.90 -9.28
C ASP A 509 3.67 51.57 -8.60
N ALA A 510 2.57 50.96 -9.07
CA ALA A 510 2.08 49.71 -8.46
C ALA A 510 3.02 48.50 -8.76
N PRO A 511 2.95 47.46 -7.93
CA PRO A 511 3.73 46.24 -8.15
C PRO A 511 3.38 45.61 -9.52
N LEU A 512 4.39 44.96 -10.12
CA LEU A 512 4.19 44.14 -11.33
C LEU A 512 3.24 42.99 -10.99
N ARG A 513 2.18 42.85 -11.79
CA ARG A 513 1.20 41.77 -11.70
C ARG A 513 1.07 41.04 -13.03
N HIS A 514 0.83 39.74 -12.97
CA HIS A 514 0.60 38.95 -14.18
C HIS A 514 -0.89 38.68 -14.37
N GLY A 515 -1.32 38.71 -15.61
CA GLY A 515 -2.62 38.21 -16.05
C GLY A 515 -2.44 37.09 -17.05
N VAL A 516 -3.46 36.25 -17.20
CA VAL A 516 -3.48 35.11 -18.11
C VAL A 516 -4.73 35.13 -18.94
N GLY A 517 -4.60 34.85 -20.23
CA GLY A 517 -5.73 34.63 -21.14
C GLY A 517 -5.54 33.36 -21.94
N VAL A 518 -6.61 32.62 -22.18
CA VAL A 518 -6.59 31.36 -22.93
C VAL A 518 -7.69 31.41 -24.01
N HIS A 519 -7.30 31.49 -25.28
CA HIS A 519 -8.23 31.62 -26.38
C HIS A 519 -7.69 30.97 -27.66
N ALA A 520 -8.56 30.62 -28.61
CA ALA A 520 -8.15 30.16 -29.95
C ALA A 520 -7.45 31.25 -30.77
N ASP A 521 -7.85 32.51 -30.57
CA ASP A 521 -7.24 33.70 -31.16
C ASP A 521 -6.19 34.27 -30.20
N ALA A 522 -4.97 34.47 -30.70
CA ALA A 522 -3.82 34.92 -29.93
C ALA A 522 -3.97 36.36 -29.41
N ALA A 523 -4.57 37.25 -30.21
CA ALA A 523 -4.82 38.65 -29.85
C ALA A 523 -5.88 38.76 -28.74
N VAL A 524 -6.92 37.93 -28.80
CA VAL A 524 -7.94 37.84 -27.73
C VAL A 524 -7.34 37.28 -26.45
N ALA A 525 -6.51 36.24 -26.53
CA ALA A 525 -5.80 35.71 -25.36
C ALA A 525 -4.88 36.79 -24.73
N ALA A 526 -4.19 37.58 -25.56
CA ALA A 526 -3.35 38.69 -25.09
C ALA A 526 -4.18 39.81 -24.43
N LEU A 527 -5.36 40.12 -24.97
CA LEU A 527 -6.29 41.08 -24.37
C LEU A 527 -6.75 40.62 -22.98
N ASP A 528 -7.21 39.37 -22.84
CA ASP A 528 -7.64 38.79 -21.56
C ASP A 528 -6.50 38.82 -20.54
N ALA A 529 -5.27 38.51 -20.95
CA ALA A 529 -4.09 38.60 -20.11
C ALA A 529 -3.77 40.01 -19.64
N VAL A 530 -3.88 41.00 -20.52
CA VAL A 530 -3.67 42.43 -20.18
C VAL A 530 -4.77 42.93 -19.24
N VAL A 531 -6.04 42.59 -19.49
CA VAL A 531 -7.18 42.92 -18.61
C VAL A 531 -6.93 42.40 -17.20
N GLY A 532 -6.57 41.12 -17.09
CA GLY A 532 -6.25 40.49 -15.78
C GLY A 532 -5.09 41.20 -15.08
N ALA A 533 -3.99 41.47 -15.78
CA ALA A 533 -2.81 42.11 -15.19
C ALA A 533 -3.10 43.54 -14.73
N VAL A 534 -3.83 44.32 -15.54
CA VAL A 534 -4.20 45.71 -15.23
C VAL A 534 -5.15 45.79 -14.03
N ASN A 535 -6.21 44.98 -14.01
CA ASN A 535 -7.15 44.95 -12.88
C ASN A 535 -6.48 44.54 -11.58
N ARG A 536 -5.65 43.53 -11.59
CA ARG A 536 -4.89 43.08 -10.42
C ARG A 536 -3.87 44.11 -9.93
N SER A 537 -3.28 44.89 -10.80
CA SER A 537 -2.34 45.97 -10.47
C SER A 537 -3.06 47.22 -9.93
N ALA A 538 -4.18 47.62 -10.50
CA ALA A 538 -4.94 48.82 -10.12
C ALA A 538 -5.70 48.67 -8.78
N TRP A 539 -6.22 47.47 -8.48
CA TRP A 539 -7.00 47.20 -7.24
C TRP A 539 -6.15 47.27 -5.98
N HIS A 540 -4.89 46.83 -6.01
CA HIS A 540 -3.97 47.00 -4.89
C HIS A 540 -3.68 48.48 -4.52
N CYS A 541 -3.87 49.37 -5.46
CA CYS A 541 -3.76 50.79 -5.16
C CYS A 541 -5.00 51.37 -4.44
N ALA A 542 -6.17 50.74 -4.61
CA ALA A 542 -7.40 51.17 -3.95
C ALA A 542 -7.47 50.76 -2.48
N ASP A 543 -7.04 49.54 -2.15
CA ASP A 543 -7.04 49.03 -0.75
C ASP A 543 -6.06 49.78 0.18
N HIS A 544 -4.93 50.26 -0.34
CA HIS A 544 -4.01 51.09 0.41
C HIS A 544 -4.47 52.56 0.59
N ARG A 545 -5.41 53.06 -0.21
CA ARG A 545 -6.03 54.41 -0.04
C ARG A 545 -7.27 54.40 0.85
N ALA A 546 -7.89 53.21 1.07
CA ALA A 546 -9.02 53.06 1.99
C ALA A 546 -8.57 52.74 3.45
N ALA A 547 -7.30 52.36 3.64
CA ALA A 547 -6.70 52.05 4.93
C ALA A 547 -5.75 53.14 5.47
N ALA A 548 -5.59 54.27 4.76
CA ALA A 548 -4.90 55.48 5.23
C ALA A 548 -5.94 56.63 5.37
#